data_c73923383775c347e2ebfe5b7563fd6a
#
_entry.id   c73923383775c347e2ebfe5b7563fd6a
#
_cell.length_a   1.000
_cell.length_b   1.000
_cell.length_c   1.000
_cell.angle_alpha   90.00
_cell.angle_beta   90.00
_cell.angle_gamma   90.00
#
_symmetry.space_group_name_H-M   'P 1'
#
loop_
_entity.id
_entity.type
_entity.pdbx_description
1 polymer ?
#
loop_
_entity_poly.entity_id
_entity_poly.type
_entity_poly.pdbx_seq_one_letter_code
_entity_poly.pdbx_strand_id
1 'polypeptide(L)'
;MHQEKNNIRNFSIIAHIDHGKSTLADRFLELTSTVEARNMHAQYLDLMDLERERGITIKMQPVRMDYTRIDADLTQTHAERTRTDAEKDGGLLYEDLTYKIRGAIFNVKKGLGLGHKEIIYQKAIEAEFKRIGIVFEKEKIIDISYNGQKLGIYKPDFVVDGKVVVEIKSLPFVGDREYKQLWSYLKGSSYNLGLLVNFGEELDIRRVVYEIARDKNNSASSPRSSAYVLNLIDTPGHVDFSYEVSRSLAAVEGVILLVDGTKGIQAQTLAHLHQAQKLKLVIIPAINKIDLPNSRPDEIEPELRSLLGETEIFRISAKDGTNVEKLLEEVIEKIPPPNARIDADYTQTDAENSARSAYDPRLPRISRALVFDSNYDSYKGVVAYVRVFDGSFKSGEKIRFIAQKKDAEIMEVGYFKPQLVHQKVLSEGEIGYIATGLKDPSLVRTGDTILSNFQFPISNFQSLSLPGYSEPRPVVFASIFPKDGADFALLKDSLLKLKLSDAALTFEFDSQEVLGRGFRCGFLGSLHMEIVLERLKREYNLSLITTMPSVSYELVLKNGSVSKIFSAGDLPTSDRYTEIREPWVALTILTPSKYLGGILEMVSKRRGAHKDTKYISESRV
;
A
#
# COMPACT_ATOMS: atom_id res chain seq x y z
N MET A 1 -3.97 -24.80 10.51
CA MET A 1 -2.74 -24.03 10.22
C MET A 1 -2.34 -23.97 8.74
N HIS A 2 -2.47 -25.02 7.91
CA HIS A 2 -2.16 -24.91 6.45
C HIS A 2 -3.20 -24.12 5.63
N GLN A 3 -4.46 -24.06 6.04
CA GLN A 3 -5.51 -23.32 5.32
C GLN A 3 -5.44 -21.80 5.51
N GLU A 4 -4.88 -21.29 6.62
CA GLU A 4 -4.80 -19.85 6.89
C GLU A 4 -3.75 -19.14 6.04
N LYS A 5 -2.67 -19.82 5.63
CA LYS A 5 -1.60 -19.23 4.80
C LYS A 5 -2.06 -18.89 3.38
N ASN A 6 -2.95 -19.69 2.80
CA ASN A 6 -3.43 -19.48 1.45
C ASN A 6 -4.26 -18.19 1.29
N ASN A 7 -4.69 -17.60 2.40
CA ASN A 7 -5.55 -16.42 2.42
C ASN A 7 -4.79 -15.12 2.68
N ILE A 8 -3.45 -15.14 2.80
CA ILE A 8 -2.64 -13.93 2.93
C ILE A 8 -2.26 -13.41 1.54
N ARG A 9 -2.34 -12.10 1.33
CA ARG A 9 -1.82 -11.41 0.13
C ARG A 9 -0.98 -10.23 0.57
N ASN A 10 0.29 -10.23 0.17
CA ASN A 10 1.19 -9.12 0.42
C ASN A 10 1.42 -8.37 -0.88
N PHE A 11 1.12 -7.09 -0.90
CA PHE A 11 1.25 -6.28 -2.10
C PHE A 11 1.63 -4.83 -1.78
N SER A 12 2.07 -4.13 -2.81
CA SER A 12 2.41 -2.71 -2.75
C SER A 12 1.77 -1.97 -3.91
N ILE A 13 1.62 -0.66 -3.79
CA ILE A 13 1.19 0.22 -4.88
C ILE A 13 2.42 1.00 -5.35
N ILE A 14 2.79 0.82 -6.61
CA ILE A 14 3.87 1.57 -7.26
C ILE A 14 3.27 2.56 -8.26
N ALA A 15 3.69 3.80 -8.17
CA ALA A 15 3.17 4.90 -8.97
C ALA A 15 4.19 6.03 -9.09
N HIS A 16 4.04 6.88 -10.09
CA HIS A 16 4.67 8.19 -10.10
C HIS A 16 3.98 9.14 -9.09
N ILE A 17 4.64 10.24 -8.76
CA ILE A 17 4.07 11.30 -7.90
C ILE A 17 2.75 11.80 -8.50
N ASP A 18 1.76 12.08 -7.65
CA ASP A 18 0.42 12.59 -8.00
C ASP A 18 -0.44 11.64 -8.86
N HIS A 19 -0.08 10.38 -9.05
CA HIS A 19 -0.92 9.41 -9.74
C HIS A 19 -2.09 8.89 -8.90
N GLY A 20 -2.20 9.32 -7.62
CA GLY A 20 -3.31 8.99 -6.73
C GLY A 20 -3.09 7.73 -5.89
N LYS A 21 -1.82 7.39 -5.61
CA LYS A 21 -1.43 6.23 -4.80
C LYS A 21 -2.05 6.27 -3.39
N SER A 22 -1.83 7.36 -2.64
CA SER A 22 -2.37 7.50 -1.27
C SER A 22 -3.90 7.52 -1.27
N THR A 23 -4.54 8.11 -2.30
CA THR A 23 -6.00 8.08 -2.48
C THR A 23 -6.51 6.66 -2.70
N LEU A 24 -5.79 5.82 -3.46
CA LEU A 24 -6.15 4.42 -3.67
C LEU A 24 -5.97 3.61 -2.38
N ALA A 25 -4.90 3.86 -1.63
CA ALA A 25 -4.67 3.24 -0.34
C ALA A 25 -5.79 3.59 0.65
N ASP A 26 -6.17 4.87 0.75
CA ASP A 26 -7.31 5.33 1.56
C ASP A 26 -8.60 4.58 1.20
N ARG A 27 -8.86 4.41 -0.10
CA ARG A 27 -10.05 3.71 -0.58
C ARG A 27 -10.05 2.23 -0.19
N PHE A 28 -8.88 1.57 -0.20
CA PHE A 28 -8.77 0.20 0.29
C PHE A 28 -9.03 0.10 1.80
N LEU A 29 -8.54 1.06 2.59
CA LEU A 29 -8.82 1.12 4.03
C LEU A 29 -10.33 1.27 4.32
N GLU A 30 -11.03 2.07 3.52
CA GLU A 30 -12.49 2.23 3.61
C GLU A 30 -13.24 0.95 3.22
N LEU A 31 -12.93 0.36 2.05
CA LEU A 31 -13.57 -0.85 1.54
C LEU A 31 -13.42 -2.04 2.51
N THR A 32 -12.27 -2.16 3.14
CA THR A 32 -12.00 -3.23 4.12
C THR A 32 -12.44 -2.89 5.55
N SER A 33 -13.00 -1.68 5.76
CA SER A 33 -13.37 -1.18 7.09
C SER A 33 -12.20 -1.28 8.11
N THR A 34 -10.97 -1.16 7.63
CA THR A 34 -9.76 -1.19 8.46
C THR A 34 -9.68 0.03 9.37
N VAL A 35 -10.15 1.17 8.87
CA VAL A 35 -10.31 2.43 9.59
C VAL A 35 -11.78 2.78 9.66
N GLU A 36 -12.26 3.18 10.85
CA GLU A 36 -13.65 3.64 11.00
C GLU A 36 -13.87 4.92 10.19
N ALA A 37 -15.00 5.02 9.48
CA ALA A 37 -15.30 6.15 8.59
C ALA A 37 -15.17 7.52 9.27
N ARG A 38 -15.52 7.63 10.56
CA ARG A 38 -15.39 8.88 11.35
C ARG A 38 -13.94 9.31 11.61
N ASN A 39 -12.98 8.37 11.52
CA ASN A 39 -11.56 8.60 11.73
C ASN A 39 -10.79 8.72 10.42
N MET A 40 -11.47 8.48 9.29
CA MET A 40 -10.87 8.54 7.97
C MET A 40 -10.65 9.99 7.53
N HIS A 41 -9.47 10.27 7.02
CA HIS A 41 -9.11 11.56 6.41
C HIS A 41 -8.21 11.29 5.19
N ALA A 42 -8.11 12.25 4.29
CA ALA A 42 -7.27 12.11 3.10
C ALA A 42 -5.80 11.86 3.48
N GLN A 43 -5.13 10.99 2.72
CA GLN A 43 -3.74 10.60 2.93
C GLN A 43 -3.51 10.01 4.34
N TYR A 44 -4.37 9.07 4.72
CA TYR A 44 -4.40 8.51 6.07
C TYR A 44 -3.08 7.83 6.47
N LEU A 45 -2.41 7.19 5.52
CA LEU A 45 -1.12 6.52 5.75
C LEU A 45 0.08 7.48 5.73
N ASP A 46 -0.07 8.71 5.25
CA ASP A 46 0.96 9.73 5.28
C ASP A 46 1.01 10.34 6.70
N LEU A 47 1.85 9.77 7.58
CA LEU A 47 1.85 10.09 9.01
C LEU A 47 2.60 11.39 9.35
N MET A 48 3.51 11.83 8.48
CA MET A 48 4.29 13.05 8.69
C MET A 48 3.52 14.27 8.17
N ASP A 49 3.49 15.36 8.93
CA ASP A 49 2.90 16.63 8.46
C ASP A 49 3.52 17.10 7.15
N LEU A 50 4.83 16.87 6.98
CA LEU A 50 5.56 17.22 5.77
C LEU A 50 5.11 16.41 4.54
N GLU A 51 4.70 15.15 4.71
CA GLU A 51 4.11 14.32 3.65
C GLU A 51 2.80 14.92 3.16
N ARG A 52 1.92 15.29 4.09
CA ARG A 52 0.61 15.89 3.79
C ARG A 52 0.72 17.28 3.17
N GLU A 53 1.62 18.13 3.67
CA GLU A 53 1.85 19.46 3.12
C GLU A 53 2.39 19.43 1.70
N ARG A 54 3.27 18.47 1.40
CA ARG A 54 3.90 18.34 0.07
C ARG A 54 3.14 17.40 -0.88
N GLY A 55 2.14 16.68 -0.36
CA GLY A 55 1.38 15.70 -1.15
C GLY A 55 2.19 14.50 -1.60
N ILE A 56 3.26 14.14 -0.88
CA ILE A 56 4.17 13.04 -1.24
C ILE A 56 4.37 12.09 -0.06
N THR A 57 4.33 10.80 -0.29
CA THR A 57 4.76 9.81 0.68
C THR A 57 6.30 9.80 0.74
N ILE A 58 6.86 9.94 1.92
CA ILE A 58 8.30 9.96 2.19
C ILE A 58 8.75 8.61 2.74
N LYS A 59 8.01 8.09 3.73
CA LYS A 59 8.31 6.84 4.42
C LYS A 59 7.27 5.77 4.10
N MET A 60 7.72 4.55 3.86
CA MET A 60 6.80 3.42 3.65
C MET A 60 5.97 3.13 4.89
N GLN A 61 4.70 2.76 4.70
CA GLN A 61 3.78 2.40 5.77
C GLN A 61 3.11 1.06 5.47
N PRO A 62 3.39 0.02 6.26
CA PRO A 62 2.67 -1.23 6.16
C PRO A 62 1.32 -1.13 6.87
N VAL A 63 0.30 -1.77 6.30
CA VAL A 63 -1.02 -1.89 6.92
C VAL A 63 -1.64 -3.24 6.60
N ARG A 64 -2.22 -3.87 7.61
CA ARG A 64 -3.02 -5.09 7.48
C ARG A 64 -4.49 -4.73 7.39
N MET A 65 -5.14 -5.28 6.39
CA MET A 65 -6.57 -5.18 6.13
C MET A 65 -7.18 -6.58 6.17
N ASP A 66 -8.28 -6.73 6.89
CA ASP A 66 -9.03 -7.99 6.91
C ASP A 66 -10.20 -7.86 5.92
N TYR A 67 -10.26 -8.73 4.92
CA TYR A 67 -11.28 -8.71 3.87
C TYR A 67 -12.01 -10.06 3.80
N THR A 68 -13.32 -10.02 3.77
CA THR A 68 -14.12 -11.23 3.64
C THR A 68 -14.73 -11.29 2.25
N ARG A 69 -14.22 -12.20 1.43
CA ARG A 69 -14.80 -12.51 0.12
C ARG A 69 -15.91 -13.53 0.28
N ILE A 70 -17.03 -13.31 -0.37
CA ILE A 70 -18.09 -14.29 -0.51
C ILE A 70 -17.81 -15.05 -1.81
N ASP A 71 -17.42 -16.33 -1.69
CA ASP A 71 -17.08 -17.16 -2.86
C ASP A 71 -18.28 -17.32 -3.79
N ALA A 72 -18.20 -16.73 -4.97
CA ALA A 72 -19.23 -16.79 -6.00
C ALA A 72 -19.36 -18.17 -6.68
N ASP A 73 -18.39 -19.07 -6.48
CA ASP A 73 -18.37 -20.41 -7.14
C ASP A 73 -19.50 -21.36 -6.72
N LEU A 74 -20.18 -21.10 -5.61
CA LEU A 74 -21.38 -21.87 -5.24
C LEU A 74 -22.65 -21.29 -5.84
N THR A 75 -22.62 -20.08 -6.40
CA THR A 75 -23.73 -19.48 -7.13
C THR A 75 -23.89 -20.07 -8.53
N GLN A 76 -22.83 -20.59 -9.17
CA GLN A 76 -22.96 -21.18 -10.50
C GLN A 76 -23.78 -22.49 -10.50
N THR A 77 -23.63 -23.36 -9.51
CA THR A 77 -24.42 -24.60 -9.42
C THR A 77 -25.88 -24.36 -8.96
N HIS A 78 -26.14 -23.29 -8.19
CA HIS A 78 -27.49 -22.86 -7.87
C HIS A 78 -28.10 -21.95 -8.94
N ALA A 79 -27.31 -21.12 -9.62
CA ALA A 79 -27.75 -20.31 -10.74
C ALA A 79 -28.17 -21.17 -11.95
N GLU A 80 -27.58 -22.34 -12.16
CA GLU A 80 -28.02 -23.29 -13.19
C GLU A 80 -29.37 -23.93 -12.88
N ARG A 81 -29.75 -24.05 -11.61
CA ARG A 81 -31.11 -24.53 -11.20
C ARG A 81 -32.17 -23.44 -11.18
N THR A 82 -31.83 -22.19 -10.97
CA THR A 82 -32.73 -21.03 -11.05
C THR A 82 -32.71 -20.35 -12.44
N ARG A 83 -31.79 -20.72 -13.32
CA ARG A 83 -31.73 -20.23 -14.72
C ARG A 83 -32.87 -20.67 -15.61
N THR A 84 -33.63 -21.66 -15.23
CA THR A 84 -34.86 -22.04 -15.99
C THR A 84 -35.98 -21.01 -15.90
N ASP A 85 -35.96 -20.11 -14.91
CA ASP A 85 -36.97 -19.04 -14.77
C ASP A 85 -36.43 -17.59 -14.97
N ALA A 86 -35.13 -17.40 -15.14
CA ALA A 86 -34.49 -16.06 -15.23
C ALA A 86 -33.66 -15.83 -16.52
N GLU A 87 -33.70 -16.76 -17.47
CA GLU A 87 -32.99 -16.57 -18.76
C GLU A 87 -33.75 -15.62 -19.71
N LYS A 88 -33.82 -14.35 -19.29
CA LYS A 88 -34.02 -13.23 -20.26
C LYS A 88 -33.60 -11.93 -19.57
N ASP A 89 -32.35 -11.63 -19.48
CA ASP A 89 -31.77 -10.29 -19.45
C ASP A 89 -30.51 -10.27 -18.59
N GLY A 90 -29.38 -9.93 -19.17
CA GLY A 90 -28.11 -9.64 -18.50
C GLY A 90 -28.15 -8.31 -17.72
N GLY A 91 -29.17 -8.09 -16.89
CA GLY A 91 -29.47 -6.86 -16.18
C GLY A 91 -29.29 -6.99 -14.64
N LEU A 92 -29.28 -5.84 -13.95
CA LEU A 92 -29.22 -5.73 -12.48
C LEU A 92 -30.43 -6.44 -11.82
N LEU A 93 -30.23 -7.03 -10.64
CA LEU A 93 -31.29 -7.69 -9.85
C LEU A 93 -32.52 -6.76 -9.71
N TYR A 94 -33.69 -7.19 -10.24
CA TYR A 94 -34.94 -6.41 -10.29
C TYR A 94 -34.79 -5.03 -10.97
N GLU A 95 -34.08 -4.94 -12.09
CA GLU A 95 -33.75 -3.70 -12.78
C GLU A 95 -34.99 -2.85 -13.09
N ASP A 96 -35.99 -3.42 -13.77
CA ASP A 96 -37.23 -2.71 -14.11
C ASP A 96 -37.99 -2.20 -12.88
N LEU A 97 -38.03 -2.99 -11.81
CA LEU A 97 -38.71 -2.61 -10.58
C LEU A 97 -37.96 -1.46 -9.90
N THR A 98 -36.64 -1.57 -9.80
CA THR A 98 -35.82 -0.51 -9.20
C THR A 98 -35.83 0.77 -10.04
N TYR A 99 -35.90 0.67 -11.36
CA TYR A 99 -36.08 1.82 -12.25
C TYR A 99 -37.41 2.55 -11.96
N LYS A 100 -38.52 1.82 -11.83
CA LYS A 100 -39.83 2.38 -11.48
C LYS A 100 -39.83 3.02 -10.08
N ILE A 101 -39.22 2.37 -9.09
CA ILE A 101 -39.09 2.92 -7.73
C ILE A 101 -38.28 4.22 -7.74
N ARG A 102 -37.14 4.25 -8.43
CA ARG A 102 -36.31 5.46 -8.58
C ARG A 102 -37.07 6.58 -9.29
N GLY A 103 -37.82 6.24 -10.36
CA GLY A 103 -38.69 7.18 -11.06
C GLY A 103 -39.70 7.85 -10.12
N ALA A 104 -40.38 7.07 -9.27
CA ALA A 104 -41.28 7.59 -8.25
C ALA A 104 -40.59 8.54 -7.27
N ILE A 105 -39.40 8.17 -6.78
CA ILE A 105 -38.59 8.98 -5.87
C ILE A 105 -38.21 10.33 -6.51
N PHE A 106 -37.77 10.31 -7.79
CA PHE A 106 -37.44 11.52 -8.53
C PHE A 106 -38.67 12.42 -8.75
N ASN A 107 -39.85 11.84 -9.01
CA ASN A 107 -41.11 12.60 -9.14
C ASN A 107 -41.47 13.29 -7.82
N VAL A 108 -41.31 12.60 -6.70
CA VAL A 108 -41.54 13.19 -5.36
C VAL A 108 -40.55 14.34 -5.11
N LYS A 109 -39.26 14.15 -5.42
CA LYS A 109 -38.25 15.24 -5.31
C LYS A 109 -38.66 16.44 -6.18
N LYS A 110 -39.08 16.18 -7.42
CA LYS A 110 -39.47 17.25 -8.36
C LYS A 110 -40.71 18.01 -7.87
N GLY A 111 -41.66 17.33 -7.24
CA GLY A 111 -42.90 17.93 -6.76
C GLY A 111 -42.78 18.66 -5.43
N LEU A 112 -42.05 18.10 -4.48
CA LEU A 112 -41.93 18.64 -3.11
C LEU A 112 -40.62 19.40 -2.85
N GLY A 113 -39.56 19.16 -3.61
CA GLY A 113 -38.23 19.63 -3.27
C GLY A 113 -37.58 18.85 -2.12
N LEU A 114 -36.53 19.44 -1.54
CA LEU A 114 -35.79 18.91 -0.38
C LEU A 114 -36.09 19.72 0.88
N GLY A 115 -35.73 19.18 2.08
CA GLY A 115 -35.85 19.90 3.35
C GLY A 115 -37.13 19.62 4.14
N HIS A 116 -37.98 18.68 3.71
CA HIS A 116 -39.14 18.26 4.49
C HIS A 116 -38.80 17.13 5.47
N LYS A 117 -39.67 16.93 6.48
CA LYS A 117 -39.52 15.82 7.42
C LYS A 117 -39.72 14.45 6.71
N GLU A 118 -39.02 13.43 7.16
CA GLU A 118 -39.07 12.06 6.65
C GLU A 118 -40.49 11.54 6.39
N ILE A 119 -41.38 11.74 7.34
CA ILE A 119 -42.80 11.32 7.24
C ILE A 119 -43.55 11.95 6.05
N ILE A 120 -43.15 13.13 5.59
CA ILE A 120 -43.75 13.78 4.42
C ILE A 120 -43.31 13.05 3.15
N TYR A 121 -42.04 12.69 3.04
CA TYR A 121 -41.53 11.93 1.91
C TYR A 121 -42.10 10.53 1.86
N GLN A 122 -42.25 9.84 3.01
CA GLN A 122 -42.93 8.55 3.09
C GLN A 122 -44.36 8.60 2.54
N LYS A 123 -45.16 9.62 2.94
CA LYS A 123 -46.53 9.79 2.43
C LYS A 123 -46.55 10.15 0.94
N ALA A 124 -45.61 10.95 0.48
CA ALA A 124 -45.52 11.33 -0.93
C ALA A 124 -45.14 10.15 -1.83
N ILE A 125 -44.18 9.33 -1.39
CA ILE A 125 -43.79 8.10 -2.08
C ILE A 125 -44.93 7.09 -2.09
N GLU A 126 -45.65 6.94 -0.97
CA GLU A 126 -46.86 6.09 -0.90
C GLU A 126 -47.91 6.52 -1.94
N ALA A 127 -48.19 7.83 -2.05
CA ALA A 127 -49.12 8.35 -3.03
C ALA A 127 -48.62 8.14 -4.47
N GLU A 128 -47.33 8.31 -4.71
CA GLU A 128 -46.73 8.13 -6.03
C GLU A 128 -46.72 6.66 -6.45
N PHE A 129 -46.41 5.72 -5.55
CA PHE A 129 -46.50 4.28 -5.82
C PHE A 129 -47.93 3.86 -6.19
N LYS A 130 -48.96 4.38 -5.47
CA LYS A 130 -50.37 4.14 -5.81
C LYS A 130 -50.68 4.73 -7.19
N ARG A 131 -50.20 5.93 -7.51
CA ARG A 131 -50.47 6.61 -8.81
C ARG A 131 -49.89 5.83 -10.00
N ILE A 132 -48.70 5.22 -9.88
CA ILE A 132 -48.04 4.48 -10.96
C ILE A 132 -48.33 2.96 -10.89
N GLY A 133 -49.17 2.50 -9.96
CA GLY A 133 -49.62 1.10 -9.88
C GLY A 133 -48.53 0.13 -9.35
N ILE A 134 -47.56 0.61 -8.57
CA ILE A 134 -46.60 -0.28 -7.88
C ILE A 134 -47.27 -0.93 -6.67
N VAL A 135 -47.14 -2.26 -6.57
CA VAL A 135 -47.58 -3.03 -5.41
C VAL A 135 -46.54 -2.85 -4.27
N PHE A 136 -47.02 -2.49 -3.09
CA PHE A 136 -46.13 -2.32 -1.93
C PHE A 136 -46.87 -2.61 -0.62
N GLU A 137 -46.11 -2.96 0.42
CA GLU A 137 -46.56 -3.06 1.81
C GLU A 137 -45.79 -2.00 2.63
N LYS A 138 -46.52 -1.18 3.38
CA LYS A 138 -45.94 -0.16 4.26
C LYS A 138 -45.72 -0.72 5.64
N GLU A 139 -44.57 -0.40 6.28
CA GLU A 139 -44.23 -0.83 7.64
C GLU A 139 -44.43 -2.34 7.87
N LYS A 140 -44.11 -3.15 6.86
CA LYS A 140 -44.24 -4.61 6.96
C LYS A 140 -43.42 -5.15 8.12
N ILE A 141 -44.10 -5.93 8.99
CA ILE A 141 -43.42 -6.57 10.13
C ILE A 141 -42.60 -7.74 9.62
N ILE A 142 -41.29 -7.68 9.84
CA ILE A 142 -40.32 -8.73 9.55
C ILE A 142 -39.87 -9.32 10.89
N ASP A 143 -40.21 -10.60 11.13
CA ASP A 143 -39.85 -11.30 12.37
C ASP A 143 -38.40 -11.77 12.34
N ILE A 144 -37.64 -11.41 13.36
CA ILE A 144 -36.28 -11.88 13.59
C ILE A 144 -36.31 -13.04 14.56
N SER A 145 -35.87 -14.23 14.10
CA SER A 145 -35.88 -15.45 14.88
C SER A 145 -34.48 -16.07 14.99
N TYR A 146 -34.16 -16.65 16.12
CA TYR A 146 -32.95 -17.45 16.37
C TYR A 146 -33.34 -18.78 17.02
N ASN A 147 -32.91 -19.90 16.45
CA ASN A 147 -33.25 -21.25 16.91
C ASN A 147 -34.75 -21.45 17.16
N GLY A 148 -35.61 -20.89 16.29
CA GLY A 148 -37.06 -21.00 16.41
C GLY A 148 -37.73 -20.04 17.41
N GLN A 149 -36.97 -19.27 18.17
CA GLN A 149 -37.49 -18.24 19.08
C GLN A 149 -37.46 -16.86 18.40
N LYS A 150 -38.57 -16.12 18.50
CA LYS A 150 -38.68 -14.75 18.03
C LYS A 150 -37.93 -13.83 18.98
N LEU A 151 -36.87 -13.14 18.45
CA LEU A 151 -36.03 -12.23 19.20
C LEU A 151 -36.46 -10.77 19.05
N GLY A 152 -37.14 -10.41 17.96
CA GLY A 152 -37.52 -9.03 17.68
C GLY A 152 -38.24 -8.89 16.35
N ILE A 153 -38.56 -7.67 16.00
CA ILE A 153 -39.19 -7.32 14.73
C ILE A 153 -38.42 -6.15 14.06
N TYR A 154 -38.40 -6.19 12.73
CA TYR A 154 -38.02 -5.03 11.92
C TYR A 154 -39.23 -4.48 11.18
N LYS A 155 -39.26 -3.17 10.94
CA LYS A 155 -40.30 -2.48 10.18
C LYS A 155 -39.67 -1.51 9.20
N PRO A 156 -39.32 -1.94 7.97
CA PRO A 156 -38.87 -1.00 6.92
C PRO A 156 -40.06 -0.14 6.47
N ASP A 157 -39.75 1.04 5.91
CA ASP A 157 -40.78 1.96 5.44
C ASP A 157 -41.66 1.34 4.36
N PHE A 158 -41.04 0.65 3.37
CA PHE A 158 -41.79 -0.10 2.34
C PHE A 158 -41.12 -1.41 1.97
N VAL A 159 -41.94 -2.40 1.62
CA VAL A 159 -41.54 -3.58 0.87
C VAL A 159 -42.31 -3.55 -0.45
N VAL A 160 -41.56 -3.42 -1.54
CA VAL A 160 -42.13 -3.23 -2.89
C VAL A 160 -42.12 -4.55 -3.64
N ASP A 161 -43.28 -4.94 -4.19
CA ASP A 161 -43.54 -6.19 -4.94
C ASP A 161 -43.08 -7.47 -4.21
N GLY A 162 -42.99 -7.42 -2.87
CA GLY A 162 -42.45 -8.52 -2.08
C GLY A 162 -40.94 -8.82 -2.34
N LYS A 163 -40.22 -7.93 -2.99
CA LYS A 163 -38.84 -8.15 -3.50
C LYS A 163 -37.83 -7.11 -3.03
N VAL A 164 -38.23 -5.84 -2.95
CA VAL A 164 -37.30 -4.71 -2.67
C VAL A 164 -37.71 -4.02 -1.38
N VAL A 165 -36.80 -3.93 -0.43
CA VAL A 165 -36.96 -3.15 0.80
C VAL A 165 -36.56 -1.70 0.51
N VAL A 166 -37.38 -0.73 0.89
CA VAL A 166 -37.07 0.70 0.74
C VAL A 166 -37.11 1.36 2.11
N GLU A 167 -36.04 2.02 2.46
CA GLU A 167 -35.88 2.83 3.68
C GLU A 167 -35.64 4.28 3.31
N ILE A 168 -36.41 5.19 3.90
CA ILE A 168 -36.40 6.62 3.59
C ILE A 168 -35.77 7.38 4.76
N LYS A 169 -34.93 8.33 4.44
CA LYS A 169 -34.31 9.25 5.40
C LYS A 169 -34.41 10.69 4.90
N SER A 170 -34.35 11.62 5.86
CA SER A 170 -34.27 13.06 5.60
C SER A 170 -33.22 13.65 6.52
N LEU A 171 -31.96 13.31 6.25
CA LEU A 171 -30.79 13.70 7.04
C LEU A 171 -29.84 14.56 6.17
N PRO A 172 -29.06 15.47 6.75
CA PRO A 172 -28.06 16.21 5.98
C PRO A 172 -27.14 15.28 5.18
N PHE A 173 -26.73 14.16 5.77
CA PHE A 173 -26.01 13.07 5.11
C PHE A 173 -26.39 11.71 5.71
N VAL A 174 -26.25 10.64 4.93
CA VAL A 174 -26.47 9.26 5.36
C VAL A 174 -25.16 8.65 5.78
N GLY A 175 -25.09 8.18 7.03
CA GLY A 175 -23.93 7.52 7.60
C GLY A 175 -24.06 5.98 7.65
N ASP A 176 -23.06 5.36 8.24
CA ASP A 176 -23.00 3.90 8.46
C ASP A 176 -24.19 3.35 9.27
N ARG A 177 -24.80 4.15 10.12
CA ARG A 177 -25.91 3.73 10.98
C ARG A 177 -27.13 3.37 10.15
N GLU A 178 -27.50 4.21 9.21
CA GLU A 178 -28.65 4.06 8.33
C GLU A 178 -28.41 2.90 7.33
N TYR A 179 -27.18 2.78 6.82
CA TYR A 179 -26.77 1.67 5.99
C TYR A 179 -26.84 0.34 6.73
N LYS A 180 -26.30 0.28 7.96
CA LYS A 180 -26.36 -0.92 8.82
C LYS A 180 -27.78 -1.28 9.21
N GLN A 181 -28.66 -0.31 9.34
CA GLN A 181 -30.10 -0.54 9.60
C GLN A 181 -30.73 -1.30 8.43
N LEU A 182 -30.61 -0.81 7.19
CA LEU A 182 -31.13 -1.47 6.00
C LEU A 182 -30.49 -2.84 5.78
N TRP A 183 -29.17 -2.92 5.97
CA TRP A 183 -28.43 -4.19 5.86
C TRP A 183 -28.94 -5.24 6.88
N SER A 184 -29.27 -4.81 8.10
CA SER A 184 -29.84 -5.68 9.13
C SER A 184 -31.24 -6.19 8.76
N TYR A 185 -32.06 -5.37 8.07
CA TYR A 185 -33.34 -5.79 7.55
C TYR A 185 -33.20 -6.88 6.50
N LEU A 186 -32.27 -6.72 5.56
CA LEU A 186 -31.98 -7.73 4.53
C LEU A 186 -31.42 -9.02 5.15
N LYS A 187 -30.44 -8.91 6.07
CA LYS A 187 -29.85 -10.05 6.77
C LYS A 187 -30.88 -10.86 7.60
N GLY A 188 -31.86 -10.17 8.19
CA GLY A 188 -32.88 -10.79 9.04
C GLY A 188 -34.09 -11.30 8.28
N SER A 189 -34.17 -11.13 6.98
CA SER A 189 -35.33 -11.40 6.14
C SER A 189 -35.00 -12.32 4.95
N SER A 190 -35.98 -12.54 4.08
CA SER A 190 -35.84 -13.23 2.80
C SER A 190 -35.62 -12.26 1.62
N TYR A 191 -35.41 -10.96 1.89
CA TYR A 191 -35.21 -9.96 0.84
C TYR A 191 -33.73 -9.81 0.49
N ASN A 192 -33.45 -9.78 -0.82
CA ASN A 192 -32.08 -9.70 -1.33
C ASN A 192 -31.67 -8.29 -1.76
N LEU A 193 -32.63 -7.34 -1.86
CA LEU A 193 -32.38 -6.01 -2.34
C LEU A 193 -33.03 -4.96 -1.46
N GLY A 194 -32.25 -3.95 -1.09
CA GLY A 194 -32.72 -2.75 -0.41
C GLY A 194 -32.32 -1.47 -1.14
N LEU A 195 -33.14 -0.44 -1.01
CA LEU A 195 -32.86 0.91 -1.44
C LEU A 195 -32.92 1.84 -0.22
N LEU A 196 -31.81 2.49 0.10
CA LEU A 196 -31.72 3.53 1.09
C LEU A 196 -31.83 4.88 0.38
N VAL A 197 -32.87 5.64 0.68
CA VAL A 197 -33.24 6.89 0.01
C VAL A 197 -33.13 8.04 0.99
N ASN A 198 -32.27 9.00 0.74
CA ASN A 198 -32.13 10.18 1.59
C ASN A 198 -32.53 11.47 0.83
N PHE A 199 -33.50 12.18 1.39
CA PHE A 199 -33.93 13.52 0.96
C PHE A 199 -33.25 14.59 1.83
N GLY A 200 -31.90 14.58 1.86
CA GLY A 200 -31.07 15.52 2.61
C GLY A 200 -30.80 16.82 1.86
N GLU A 201 -29.57 17.33 1.92
CA GLU A 201 -29.14 18.48 1.12
C GLU A 201 -29.19 18.17 -0.38
N GLU A 202 -28.88 16.92 -0.74
CA GLU A 202 -29.08 16.35 -2.07
C GLU A 202 -29.84 15.03 -1.95
N LEU A 203 -30.51 14.61 -3.05
CA LEU A 203 -31.14 13.30 -3.12
C LEU A 203 -30.06 12.23 -3.32
N ASP A 204 -29.89 11.36 -2.33
CA ASP A 204 -29.01 10.20 -2.38
C ASP A 204 -29.84 8.90 -2.39
N ILE A 205 -29.57 8.00 -3.34
CA ILE A 205 -30.24 6.71 -3.47
C ILE A 205 -29.17 5.62 -3.55
N ARG A 206 -28.98 4.89 -2.45
CA ARG A 206 -28.02 3.79 -2.36
C ARG A 206 -28.72 2.45 -2.51
N ARG A 207 -28.15 1.61 -3.36
CA ARG A 207 -28.58 0.24 -3.59
C ARG A 207 -27.79 -0.70 -2.69
N VAL A 208 -28.46 -1.54 -1.91
CA VAL A 208 -27.87 -2.53 -1.01
C VAL A 208 -28.34 -3.90 -1.43
N VAL A 209 -27.43 -4.76 -1.85
CA VAL A 209 -27.72 -6.15 -2.23
C VAL A 209 -27.26 -7.07 -1.10
N TYR A 210 -28.12 -8.00 -0.70
CA TYR A 210 -27.84 -9.06 0.26
C TYR A 210 -28.12 -10.41 -0.39
N GLU A 211 -27.08 -11.09 -0.84
CA GLU A 211 -27.22 -12.31 -1.65
C GLU A 211 -27.58 -13.57 -0.84
N ILE A 212 -27.57 -13.50 0.50
CA ILE A 212 -27.85 -14.63 1.39
C ILE A 212 -29.24 -14.49 2.02
N ALA A 213 -30.30 -14.59 1.22
CA ALA A 213 -31.65 -14.72 1.78
C ALA A 213 -31.80 -16.11 2.43
N ARG A 214 -32.26 -16.15 3.68
CA ARG A 214 -32.49 -17.39 4.41
C ARG A 214 -33.70 -18.12 3.80
N ASP A 215 -33.43 -19.11 2.97
CA ASP A 215 -34.43 -20.14 2.66
C ASP A 215 -34.71 -20.94 3.93
N LYS A 216 -35.97 -20.90 4.40
CA LYS A 216 -36.44 -21.54 5.65
C LYS A 216 -36.36 -23.06 5.64
N ASN A 217 -35.96 -23.73 4.55
CA ASN A 217 -36.06 -25.17 4.37
C ASN A 217 -34.78 -25.94 4.06
N ASN A 218 -33.57 -25.34 4.18
CA ASN A 218 -32.34 -26.12 4.00
C ASN A 218 -31.32 -25.88 5.10
N SER A 219 -31.27 -26.82 6.05
CA SER A 219 -30.19 -26.99 7.01
C SER A 219 -29.01 -27.72 6.36
N ALA A 220 -28.33 -27.10 5.35
CA ALA A 220 -27.08 -27.65 4.83
C ALA A 220 -26.26 -26.56 4.17
N SER A 221 -25.07 -26.40 4.71
CA SER A 221 -23.92 -25.59 4.23
C SER A 221 -24.13 -24.07 4.19
N SER A 222 -23.56 -23.40 5.20
CA SER A 222 -23.19 -21.97 5.12
C SER A 222 -22.32 -21.74 3.90
N PRO A 223 -22.52 -20.66 3.11
CA PRO A 223 -21.56 -20.28 2.08
C PRO A 223 -20.19 -20.14 2.74
N ARG A 224 -19.17 -20.74 2.16
CA ARG A 224 -17.79 -20.56 2.63
C ARG A 224 -17.40 -19.13 2.31
N SER A 225 -17.44 -18.28 3.31
CA SER A 225 -16.79 -16.98 3.22
C SER A 225 -15.29 -17.20 3.44
N SER A 226 -14.49 -16.87 2.46
CA SER A 226 -13.04 -16.91 2.61
C SER A 226 -12.58 -15.59 3.19
N ALA A 227 -12.06 -15.63 4.42
CA ALA A 227 -11.43 -14.46 5.04
C ALA A 227 -10.00 -14.31 4.54
N TYR A 228 -9.68 -13.17 3.95
CA TYR A 228 -8.33 -12.83 3.49
C TYR A 228 -7.68 -11.81 4.41
N VAL A 229 -6.38 -11.96 4.57
CA VAL A 229 -5.49 -10.97 5.18
C VAL A 229 -4.72 -10.29 4.07
N LEU A 230 -4.97 -9.01 3.86
CA LEU A 230 -4.34 -8.18 2.85
C LEU A 230 -3.31 -7.27 3.53
N ASN A 231 -2.05 -7.48 3.25
CA ASN A 231 -0.98 -6.62 3.75
C ASN A 231 -0.54 -5.68 2.63
N LEU A 232 -0.90 -4.42 2.74
CA LEU A 232 -0.44 -3.35 1.86
C LEU A 232 0.81 -2.71 2.46
N ILE A 233 1.86 -2.54 1.66
CA ILE A 233 2.97 -1.64 1.98
C ILE A 233 2.84 -0.42 1.08
N ASP A 234 2.42 0.71 1.64
CA ASP A 234 2.41 1.98 0.95
C ASP A 234 3.83 2.51 0.75
N THR A 235 4.18 2.94 -0.47
CA THR A 235 5.55 3.27 -0.88
C THR A 235 5.69 4.70 -1.35
N PRO A 236 6.86 5.34 -1.17
CA PRO A 236 7.14 6.62 -1.82
C PRO A 236 7.06 6.53 -3.35
N GLY A 237 6.66 7.62 -3.99
CA GLY A 237 6.62 7.72 -5.46
C GLY A 237 7.81 8.47 -6.06
N HIS A 238 8.69 9.11 -5.26
CA HIS A 238 9.78 9.94 -5.74
C HIS A 238 11.08 9.15 -5.94
N VAL A 239 11.88 9.53 -6.95
CA VAL A 239 13.14 8.83 -7.30
C VAL A 239 14.17 8.81 -6.16
N ASP A 240 14.25 9.85 -5.34
CA ASP A 240 15.15 9.92 -4.19
C ASP A 240 14.85 8.81 -3.17
N PHE A 241 13.61 8.31 -3.15
CA PHE A 241 13.16 7.24 -2.26
C PHE A 241 13.04 5.88 -2.95
N SER A 242 13.67 5.69 -4.12
CA SER A 242 13.68 4.40 -4.84
C SER A 242 14.21 3.24 -4.00
N TYR A 243 15.04 3.54 -3.02
CA TYR A 243 15.50 2.59 -2.01
C TYR A 243 14.35 2.08 -1.11
N GLU A 244 13.45 2.96 -0.64
CA GLU A 244 12.25 2.59 0.12
C GLU A 244 11.36 1.66 -0.72
N VAL A 245 11.17 1.98 -2.00
CA VAL A 245 10.41 1.14 -2.94
C VAL A 245 11.08 -0.23 -3.10
N SER A 246 12.39 -0.27 -3.28
CA SER A 246 13.12 -1.54 -3.41
C SER A 246 12.93 -2.47 -2.20
N ARG A 247 12.87 -1.92 -0.99
CA ARG A 247 12.64 -2.65 0.25
C ARG A 247 11.24 -3.23 0.34
N SER A 248 10.25 -2.41 0.05
CA SER A 248 8.85 -2.85 0.07
C SER A 248 8.60 -3.95 -0.97
N LEU A 249 9.17 -3.81 -2.18
CA LEU A 249 9.03 -4.81 -3.24
C LEU A 249 9.65 -6.17 -2.87
N ALA A 250 10.71 -6.20 -2.06
CA ALA A 250 11.30 -7.45 -1.59
C ALA A 250 10.44 -8.17 -0.51
N ALA A 251 9.52 -7.44 0.14
CA ALA A 251 8.65 -7.97 1.18
C ALA A 251 7.28 -8.45 0.69
N VAL A 252 6.95 -8.29 -0.62
CA VAL A 252 5.63 -8.57 -1.18
C VAL A 252 5.69 -9.56 -2.36
N GLU A 253 4.56 -10.17 -2.69
CA GLU A 253 4.40 -11.10 -3.80
C GLU A 253 3.85 -10.43 -5.07
N GLY A 254 3.23 -9.25 -4.94
CA GLY A 254 2.69 -8.55 -6.10
C GLY A 254 2.60 -7.04 -5.92
N VAL A 255 2.31 -6.35 -7.02
CA VAL A 255 2.19 -4.89 -7.04
C VAL A 255 1.03 -4.43 -7.91
N ILE A 256 0.40 -3.35 -7.51
CA ILE A 256 -0.48 -2.56 -8.38
C ILE A 256 0.38 -1.49 -9.05
N LEU A 257 0.46 -1.52 -10.38
CA LEU A 257 1.10 -0.48 -11.18
C LEU A 257 0.07 0.58 -11.52
N LEU A 258 0.10 1.71 -10.82
CA LEU A 258 -0.89 2.78 -10.97
C LEU A 258 -0.40 3.87 -11.91
N VAL A 259 -1.17 4.14 -12.95
CA VAL A 259 -0.88 5.16 -13.98
C VAL A 259 -2.00 6.21 -13.99
N ASP A 260 -1.64 7.48 -14.01
CA ASP A 260 -2.60 8.59 -14.14
C ASP A 260 -3.12 8.68 -15.57
N GLY A 261 -4.43 8.57 -15.76
CA GLY A 261 -5.11 8.64 -17.07
C GLY A 261 -4.92 9.97 -17.81
N THR A 262 -4.52 11.03 -17.09
CA THR A 262 -4.29 12.36 -17.70
C THR A 262 -2.83 12.57 -18.11
N LYS A 263 -1.88 11.94 -17.39
CA LYS A 263 -0.42 12.11 -17.59
C LYS A 263 0.21 10.95 -18.37
N GLY A 264 -0.39 9.74 -18.28
CA GLY A 264 0.15 8.52 -18.88
C GLY A 264 1.38 7.98 -18.15
N ILE A 265 2.13 7.10 -18.82
CA ILE A 265 3.32 6.46 -18.27
C ILE A 265 4.43 7.51 -18.07
N GLN A 266 5.04 7.50 -16.88
CA GLN A 266 6.11 8.41 -16.50
C GLN A 266 7.41 7.62 -16.21
N ALA A 267 8.55 8.31 -16.16
CA ALA A 267 9.86 7.68 -15.98
C ALA A 267 9.95 6.82 -14.70
N GLN A 268 9.39 7.30 -13.59
CA GLN A 268 9.38 6.53 -12.33
C GLN A 268 8.48 5.30 -12.43
N THR A 269 7.37 5.35 -13.19
CA THR A 269 6.52 4.19 -13.47
C THR A 269 7.35 3.07 -14.11
N LEU A 270 8.17 3.41 -15.11
CA LEU A 270 9.06 2.43 -15.76
C LEU A 270 10.16 1.92 -14.84
N ALA A 271 10.78 2.79 -14.04
CA ALA A 271 11.83 2.39 -13.12
C ALA A 271 11.31 1.39 -12.07
N HIS A 272 10.14 1.66 -11.50
CA HIS A 272 9.50 0.76 -10.53
C HIS A 272 8.99 -0.53 -11.19
N LEU A 273 8.46 -0.43 -12.42
CA LEU A 273 8.08 -1.60 -13.22
C LEU A 273 9.28 -2.54 -13.44
N HIS A 274 10.43 -2.02 -13.87
CA HIS A 274 11.63 -2.83 -14.05
C HIS A 274 12.10 -3.50 -12.75
N GLN A 275 12.01 -2.80 -11.61
CA GLN A 275 12.33 -3.39 -10.31
C GLN A 275 11.39 -4.53 -9.97
N ALA A 276 10.08 -4.35 -10.17
CA ALA A 276 9.07 -5.38 -9.92
C ALA A 276 9.28 -6.60 -10.85
N GLN A 277 9.57 -6.38 -12.13
CA GLN A 277 9.88 -7.44 -13.10
C GLN A 277 11.16 -8.21 -12.73
N LYS A 278 12.22 -7.51 -12.30
CA LYS A 278 13.47 -8.14 -11.85
C LYS A 278 13.24 -9.06 -10.64
N LEU A 279 12.33 -8.67 -9.76
CA LEU A 279 11.91 -9.46 -8.61
C LEU A 279 10.83 -10.49 -8.96
N LYS A 280 10.43 -10.63 -10.24
CA LYS A 280 9.37 -11.54 -10.70
C LYS A 280 8.05 -11.38 -9.94
N LEU A 281 7.68 -10.15 -9.54
CA LEU A 281 6.41 -9.87 -8.86
C LEU A 281 5.23 -10.00 -9.83
N VAL A 282 4.08 -10.38 -9.32
CA VAL A 282 2.83 -10.25 -10.07
C VAL A 282 2.49 -8.77 -10.19
N ILE A 283 2.25 -8.30 -11.42
CA ILE A 283 1.97 -6.90 -11.71
C ILE A 283 0.54 -6.76 -12.19
N ILE A 284 -0.26 -5.97 -11.47
CA ILE A 284 -1.65 -5.64 -11.81
C ILE A 284 -1.70 -4.18 -12.25
N PRO A 285 -1.84 -3.90 -13.56
CA PRO A 285 -1.89 -2.52 -14.06
C PRO A 285 -3.25 -1.88 -13.86
N ALA A 286 -3.25 -0.61 -13.42
CA ALA A 286 -4.46 0.19 -13.26
C ALA A 286 -4.26 1.62 -13.77
N ILE A 287 -5.20 2.11 -14.58
CA ILE A 287 -5.27 3.50 -15.04
C ILE A 287 -6.26 4.23 -14.15
N ASN A 288 -5.75 5.20 -13.40
CA ASN A 288 -6.52 5.99 -12.43
C ASN A 288 -6.99 7.32 -13.01
N LYS A 289 -7.89 7.99 -12.29
CA LYS A 289 -8.46 9.31 -12.63
C LYS A 289 -9.29 9.30 -13.91
N ILE A 290 -10.01 8.21 -14.15
CA ILE A 290 -10.94 8.13 -15.31
C ILE A 290 -12.14 9.07 -15.19
N ASP A 291 -12.39 9.61 -13.99
CA ASP A 291 -13.39 10.63 -13.68
C ASP A 291 -13.06 12.01 -14.27
N LEU A 292 -11.81 12.26 -14.63
CA LEU A 292 -11.39 13.55 -15.17
C LEU A 292 -11.63 13.66 -16.68
N PRO A 293 -12.16 14.80 -17.17
CA PRO A 293 -12.52 14.98 -18.59
C PRO A 293 -11.32 14.90 -19.56
N ASN A 294 -10.10 15.15 -19.07
CA ASN A 294 -8.87 15.06 -19.86
C ASN A 294 -8.15 13.71 -19.70
N SER A 295 -8.78 12.72 -19.08
CA SER A 295 -8.27 11.37 -18.98
C SER A 295 -8.34 10.66 -20.35
N ARG A 296 -7.26 9.94 -20.71
CA ARG A 296 -7.08 9.27 -22.01
C ARG A 296 -6.74 7.80 -21.86
N PRO A 297 -7.58 6.99 -21.19
CA PRO A 297 -7.29 5.58 -20.95
C PRO A 297 -7.10 4.78 -22.23
N ASP A 298 -7.82 5.12 -23.32
CA ASP A 298 -7.74 4.42 -24.60
C ASP A 298 -6.38 4.60 -25.31
N GLU A 299 -5.66 5.69 -25.02
CA GLU A 299 -4.30 5.93 -25.54
C GLU A 299 -3.22 5.25 -24.67
N ILE A 300 -3.46 5.18 -23.36
CA ILE A 300 -2.49 4.66 -22.38
C ILE A 300 -2.51 3.12 -22.32
N GLU A 301 -3.67 2.52 -22.50
CA GLU A 301 -3.83 1.06 -22.43
C GLU A 301 -2.95 0.30 -23.43
N PRO A 302 -2.88 0.69 -24.73
CA PRO A 302 -1.93 0.08 -25.68
C PRO A 302 -0.46 0.23 -25.27
N GLU A 303 -0.07 1.38 -24.70
CA GLU A 303 1.30 1.58 -24.19
C GLU A 303 1.61 0.61 -23.04
N LEU A 304 0.68 0.43 -22.10
CA LEU A 304 0.81 -0.54 -21.00
C LEU A 304 0.89 -1.98 -21.49
N ARG A 305 0.05 -2.36 -22.49
CA ARG A 305 0.07 -3.69 -23.11
C ARG A 305 1.40 -3.97 -23.81
N SER A 306 2.02 -2.98 -24.43
CA SER A 306 3.34 -3.15 -25.06
C SER A 306 4.45 -3.44 -24.04
N LEU A 307 4.32 -2.99 -22.79
CA LEU A 307 5.30 -3.19 -21.71
C LEU A 307 5.06 -4.46 -20.90
N LEU A 308 3.80 -4.87 -20.75
CA LEU A 308 3.38 -5.95 -19.85
C LEU A 308 2.89 -7.20 -20.57
N GLY A 309 2.66 -7.12 -21.88
CA GLY A 309 2.01 -8.18 -22.68
C GLY A 309 0.49 -8.18 -22.50
N GLU A 310 -0.14 -9.29 -22.89
CA GLU A 310 -1.59 -9.49 -22.77
C GLU A 310 -1.99 -9.68 -21.31
N THR A 311 -2.32 -8.59 -20.63
CA THR A 311 -2.82 -8.56 -19.26
C THR A 311 -4.06 -7.68 -19.17
N GLU A 312 -4.95 -7.97 -18.23
CA GLU A 312 -6.09 -7.13 -17.93
C GLU A 312 -5.63 -5.81 -17.31
N ILE A 313 -6.15 -4.69 -17.81
CA ILE A 313 -5.83 -3.35 -17.35
C ILE A 313 -7.08 -2.74 -16.75
N PHE A 314 -7.01 -2.38 -15.46
CA PHE A 314 -8.15 -1.83 -14.73
C PHE A 314 -8.25 -0.32 -14.95
N ARG A 315 -9.44 0.14 -15.34
CA ARG A 315 -9.76 1.57 -15.45
C ARG A 315 -10.52 1.98 -14.18
N ILE A 316 -9.91 2.81 -13.34
CA ILE A 316 -10.43 3.14 -12.01
C ILE A 316 -10.51 4.64 -11.76
N SER A 317 -11.35 5.03 -10.82
CA SER A 317 -11.25 6.30 -10.11
C SER A 317 -11.08 6.03 -8.62
N ALA A 318 -9.89 6.26 -8.10
CA ALA A 318 -9.64 6.15 -6.67
C ALA A 318 -10.41 7.21 -5.87
N LYS A 319 -10.76 8.35 -6.49
CA LYS A 319 -11.49 9.45 -5.88
C LYS A 319 -12.94 9.10 -5.57
N ASP A 320 -13.67 8.56 -6.52
CA ASP A 320 -15.09 8.22 -6.37
C ASP A 320 -15.36 6.73 -6.13
N GLY A 321 -14.31 5.88 -6.16
CA GLY A 321 -14.39 4.45 -5.89
C GLY A 321 -14.73 3.57 -7.09
N THR A 322 -14.87 4.14 -8.29
CA THR A 322 -15.22 3.38 -9.50
C THR A 322 -14.21 2.28 -9.77
N ASN A 323 -14.68 1.03 -9.87
CA ASN A 323 -13.90 -0.19 -10.14
C ASN A 323 -12.78 -0.51 -9.13
N VAL A 324 -12.71 0.16 -7.98
CA VAL A 324 -11.65 -0.08 -6.98
C VAL A 324 -11.86 -1.43 -6.28
N GLU A 325 -13.12 -1.81 -6.02
CA GLU A 325 -13.45 -3.13 -5.46
C GLU A 325 -13.02 -4.26 -6.40
N LYS A 326 -13.27 -4.13 -7.71
CA LYS A 326 -12.81 -5.11 -8.72
C LYS A 326 -11.29 -5.24 -8.74
N LEU A 327 -10.57 -4.13 -8.60
CA LEU A 327 -9.11 -4.13 -8.51
C LEU A 327 -8.64 -4.88 -7.25
N LEU A 328 -9.33 -4.72 -6.12
CA LEU A 328 -9.01 -5.44 -4.88
C LEU A 328 -9.28 -6.95 -5.00
N GLU A 329 -10.37 -7.33 -5.67
CA GLU A 329 -10.66 -8.74 -6.00
C GLU A 329 -9.55 -9.36 -6.86
N GLU A 330 -9.06 -8.62 -7.86
CA GLU A 330 -7.94 -9.08 -8.69
C GLU A 330 -6.64 -9.27 -7.90
N VAL A 331 -6.37 -8.41 -6.92
CA VAL A 331 -5.25 -8.60 -5.96
C VAL A 331 -5.36 -9.95 -5.26
N ILE A 332 -6.57 -10.32 -4.81
CA ILE A 332 -6.82 -11.59 -4.14
C ILE A 332 -6.62 -12.79 -5.08
N GLU A 333 -7.05 -12.67 -6.33
CA GLU A 333 -7.00 -13.76 -7.31
C GLU A 333 -5.61 -13.98 -7.90
N LYS A 334 -4.94 -12.91 -8.29
CA LYS A 334 -3.69 -12.99 -9.05
C LYS A 334 -2.44 -13.00 -8.19
N ILE A 335 -2.43 -12.30 -7.07
CA ILE A 335 -1.25 -12.30 -6.21
C ILE A 335 -1.19 -13.62 -5.45
N PRO A 336 -0.11 -14.39 -5.58
CA PRO A 336 -0.01 -15.68 -4.94
C PRO A 336 0.09 -15.53 -3.41
N PRO A 337 -0.28 -16.57 -2.66
CA PRO A 337 -0.01 -16.60 -1.23
C PRO A 337 1.49 -16.52 -0.95
N PRO A 338 1.86 -16.07 0.25
CA PRO A 338 3.25 -15.99 0.68
C PRO A 338 4.00 -17.32 0.47
N ASN A 339 5.29 -17.21 0.08
CA ASN A 339 6.21 -18.32 -0.13
C ASN A 339 6.01 -19.16 -1.41
N ALA A 340 4.96 -18.96 -2.20
CA ALA A 340 4.80 -19.63 -3.50
C ALA A 340 5.99 -19.37 -4.47
N ARG A 341 6.75 -18.27 -4.24
CA ARG A 341 7.93 -17.89 -5.06
C ARG A 341 9.20 -18.62 -4.67
N ILE A 342 9.39 -18.92 -3.40
CA ILE A 342 10.61 -19.58 -2.91
C ILE A 342 10.65 -21.02 -3.44
N ASP A 343 9.49 -21.68 -3.50
CA ASP A 343 9.40 -23.06 -4.01
C ASP A 343 9.70 -23.15 -5.51
N ALA A 344 9.45 -22.09 -6.30
CA ALA A 344 9.71 -22.09 -7.75
C ALA A 344 11.18 -21.81 -8.12
N ASP A 345 11.90 -20.97 -7.38
CA ASP A 345 13.30 -20.62 -7.66
C ASP A 345 14.30 -21.66 -7.09
N TYR A 346 13.92 -22.39 -6.03
CA TYR A 346 14.76 -23.45 -5.45
C TYR A 346 14.77 -24.76 -6.26
N THR A 347 13.86 -24.93 -7.20
CA THR A 347 13.77 -26.16 -8.00
C THR A 347 14.73 -26.22 -9.18
N GLN A 348 15.48 -25.17 -9.53
CA GLN A 348 16.26 -25.16 -10.77
C GLN A 348 17.80 -25.07 -10.67
N THR A 349 18.42 -24.62 -9.59
CA THR A 349 19.89 -24.44 -9.62
C THR A 349 20.73 -24.96 -8.46
N ASP A 350 20.15 -25.21 -7.25
CA ASP A 350 20.96 -25.63 -6.08
C ASP A 350 20.33 -26.75 -5.24
N ALA A 351 19.30 -27.41 -5.75
CA ALA A 351 18.52 -28.42 -5.01
C ALA A 351 19.29 -29.68 -4.63
N GLU A 352 20.43 -29.97 -5.27
CA GLU A 352 21.11 -31.23 -5.02
C GLU A 352 22.07 -31.23 -3.82
N ASN A 353 22.60 -30.09 -3.39
CA ASN A 353 23.63 -30.05 -2.36
C ASN A 353 23.28 -29.33 -1.03
N SER A 354 22.27 -28.46 -0.95
CA SER A 354 21.98 -27.72 0.27
C SER A 354 20.66 -28.08 0.95
N ALA A 355 19.62 -28.43 0.20
CA ALA A 355 18.28 -28.69 0.73
C ALA A 355 18.12 -30.08 1.36
N ARG A 356 18.88 -31.09 0.91
CA ARG A 356 18.82 -32.43 1.51
C ARG A 356 19.47 -32.53 2.88
N SER A 357 20.39 -31.63 3.23
CA SER A 357 21.05 -31.63 4.54
C SER A 357 20.23 -30.88 5.61
N ALA A 358 19.24 -30.04 5.22
CA ALA A 358 18.47 -29.21 6.16
C ALA A 358 17.06 -29.75 6.48
N TYR A 359 16.60 -30.79 5.81
CA TYR A 359 15.26 -31.35 6.02
C TYR A 359 15.30 -32.65 6.83
N ASP A 360 15.51 -32.54 8.14
CA ASP A 360 15.10 -33.58 9.10
C ASP A 360 13.76 -33.11 9.71
N PRO A 361 12.63 -33.78 9.42
CA PRO A 361 11.33 -33.40 9.98
C PRO A 361 11.25 -33.53 11.50
N ARG A 362 12.29 -34.07 12.14
CA ARG A 362 12.41 -34.21 13.60
C ARG A 362 13.12 -33.04 14.26
N LEU A 363 13.78 -32.16 13.47
CA LEU A 363 14.42 -30.96 13.98
C LEU A 363 13.44 -29.77 14.01
N PRO A 364 13.47 -28.92 15.07
CA PRO A 364 12.68 -27.70 15.09
C PRO A 364 13.06 -26.81 13.90
N ARG A 365 12.06 -26.37 13.11
CA ARG A 365 12.28 -25.46 11.98
C ARG A 365 12.85 -24.14 12.49
N ILE A 366 13.97 -23.70 11.92
CA ILE A 366 14.51 -22.37 12.14
C ILE A 366 13.52 -21.37 11.57
N SER A 367 13.09 -20.41 12.39
CA SER A 367 12.26 -19.31 11.92
C SER A 367 13.14 -18.23 11.30
N ARG A 368 12.74 -17.71 10.12
CA ARG A 368 13.45 -16.65 9.41
C ARG A 368 12.52 -15.50 9.06
N ALA A 369 12.97 -14.27 9.35
CA ALA A 369 12.27 -13.06 8.94
C ALA A 369 13.24 -12.05 8.34
N LEU A 370 12.81 -11.36 7.28
CA LEU A 370 13.56 -10.29 6.63
C LEU A 370 13.15 -8.95 7.25
N VAL A 371 14.12 -8.17 7.70
CA VAL A 371 13.90 -6.79 8.17
C VAL A 371 13.80 -5.88 6.95
N PHE A 372 12.62 -5.32 6.67
CA PHE A 372 12.45 -4.39 5.55
C PHE A 372 12.45 -2.91 5.97
N ASP A 373 12.16 -2.62 7.25
CA ASP A 373 12.31 -1.30 7.85
C ASP A 373 12.50 -1.40 9.36
N SER A 374 12.79 -0.28 10.03
CA SER A 374 12.84 -0.21 11.49
C SER A 374 12.44 1.16 11.99
N ASN A 375 11.97 1.22 13.22
CA ASN A 375 11.68 2.45 13.92
C ASN A 375 12.17 2.36 15.38
N TYR A 376 12.39 3.48 16.01
CA TYR A 376 12.78 3.54 17.42
C TYR A 376 11.60 4.02 18.26
N ASP A 377 11.23 3.22 19.24
CA ASP A 377 10.24 3.55 20.26
C ASP A 377 10.92 3.68 21.61
N SER A 378 10.63 4.73 22.36
CA SER A 378 11.28 5.00 23.66
C SER A 378 11.02 3.92 24.72
N TYR A 379 9.91 3.17 24.60
CA TYR A 379 9.51 2.11 25.53
C TYR A 379 9.89 0.72 25.03
N LYS A 380 9.71 0.47 23.74
CA LYS A 380 9.91 -0.85 23.10
C LYS A 380 11.33 -1.02 22.54
N GLY A 381 12.14 0.05 22.55
CA GLY A 381 13.45 0.06 21.90
C GLY A 381 13.32 0.06 20.37
N VAL A 382 14.23 -0.61 19.69
CA VAL A 382 14.15 -0.75 18.22
C VAL A 382 13.05 -1.74 17.85
N VAL A 383 12.10 -1.27 17.05
CA VAL A 383 11.01 -2.03 16.47
C VAL A 383 11.39 -2.38 15.04
N ALA A 384 11.71 -3.64 14.76
CA ALA A 384 12.01 -4.14 13.43
C ALA A 384 10.70 -4.44 12.68
N TYR A 385 10.54 -3.90 11.49
CA TYR A 385 9.43 -4.22 10.57
C TYR A 385 9.87 -5.41 9.72
N VAL A 386 9.12 -6.49 9.80
CA VAL A 386 9.57 -7.77 9.27
C VAL A 386 8.53 -8.45 8.39
N ARG A 387 9.05 -9.21 7.43
CA ARG A 387 8.33 -10.19 6.67
C ARG A 387 8.80 -11.58 7.11
N VAL A 388 7.91 -12.40 7.66
CA VAL A 388 8.24 -13.77 8.08
C VAL A 388 8.23 -14.69 6.85
N PHE A 389 9.37 -15.29 6.56
CA PHE A 389 9.52 -16.25 5.46
C PHE A 389 9.31 -17.69 5.93
N ASP A 390 9.84 -18.05 7.09
CA ASP A 390 9.72 -19.40 7.63
C ASP A 390 9.39 -19.37 9.12
N GLY A 391 8.58 -20.32 9.56
CA GLY A 391 8.28 -20.55 10.96
C GLY A 391 7.42 -19.48 11.60
N SER A 392 7.75 -19.12 12.84
CA SER A 392 7.00 -18.12 13.62
C SER A 392 7.86 -17.47 14.69
N PHE A 393 7.43 -16.29 15.18
CA PHE A 393 8.09 -15.53 16.23
C PHE A 393 7.10 -15.22 17.35
N LYS A 394 7.55 -15.31 18.62
CA LYS A 394 6.75 -15.05 19.82
C LYS A 394 7.52 -14.21 20.82
N SER A 395 6.80 -13.49 21.68
CA SER A 395 7.41 -12.79 22.82
C SER A 395 8.19 -13.77 23.71
N GLY A 396 9.34 -13.32 24.22
CA GLY A 396 10.25 -14.11 25.07
C GLY A 396 11.21 -15.03 24.30
N GLU A 397 11.08 -15.14 22.96
CA GLU A 397 12.03 -15.94 22.17
C GLU A 397 13.35 -15.18 21.97
N LYS A 398 14.45 -15.95 21.98
CA LYS A 398 15.76 -15.43 21.61
C LYS A 398 15.89 -15.38 20.10
N ILE A 399 16.37 -14.26 19.58
CA ILE A 399 16.60 -14.02 18.17
C ILE A 399 18.03 -13.60 17.90
N ARG A 400 18.47 -13.83 16.66
CA ARG A 400 19.78 -13.41 16.16
C ARG A 400 19.65 -12.65 14.85
N PHE A 401 20.27 -11.48 14.80
CA PHE A 401 20.51 -10.72 13.58
C PHE A 401 21.77 -11.23 12.90
N ILE A 402 21.65 -11.76 11.67
CA ILE A 402 22.76 -12.45 10.99
C ILE A 402 23.88 -11.46 10.62
N ALA A 403 23.54 -10.36 9.93
CA ALA A 403 24.53 -9.40 9.43
C ALA A 403 25.21 -8.66 10.59
N GLN A 404 24.45 -8.30 11.62
CA GLN A 404 24.97 -7.60 12.79
C GLN A 404 25.62 -8.54 13.83
N LYS A 405 25.47 -9.88 13.67
CA LYS A 405 25.95 -10.90 14.63
C LYS A 405 25.53 -10.60 16.07
N LYS A 406 24.30 -10.05 16.23
CA LYS A 406 23.75 -9.61 17.52
C LYS A 406 22.59 -10.47 17.94
N ASP A 407 22.58 -10.86 19.21
CA ASP A 407 21.46 -11.56 19.82
C ASP A 407 20.58 -10.56 20.59
N ALA A 408 19.27 -10.83 20.59
CA ALA A 408 18.26 -10.07 21.33
C ALA A 408 17.15 -11.02 21.81
N GLU A 409 16.25 -10.49 22.62
CA GLU A 409 15.05 -11.18 23.05
C GLU A 409 13.82 -10.41 22.53
N ILE A 410 12.82 -11.11 22.04
CA ILE A 410 11.58 -10.51 21.57
C ILE A 410 10.77 -10.02 22.76
N MET A 411 10.58 -8.72 22.87
CA MET A 411 9.67 -8.13 23.86
C MET A 411 8.21 -8.32 23.46
N GLU A 412 7.92 -8.03 22.19
CA GLU A 412 6.57 -8.04 21.64
C GLU A 412 6.60 -8.31 20.15
N VAL A 413 5.58 -8.99 19.63
CA VAL A 413 5.30 -9.14 18.20
C VAL A 413 3.89 -8.66 17.87
N GLY A 414 3.67 -8.25 16.64
CA GLY A 414 2.35 -7.81 16.20
C GLY A 414 2.31 -7.37 14.74
N TYR A 415 1.24 -6.71 14.36
CA TYR A 415 0.98 -6.22 13.00
C TYR A 415 0.58 -4.74 13.01
N PHE A 416 0.38 -4.16 11.83
CA PHE A 416 0.06 -2.74 11.63
C PHE A 416 -1.42 -2.57 11.25
N LYS A 417 -2.17 -1.69 11.97
CA LYS A 417 -3.58 -1.38 11.65
C LYS A 417 -3.95 0.10 11.92
N PRO A 418 -3.46 1.07 11.21
CA PRO A 418 -2.07 1.41 10.86
C PRO A 418 -1.14 1.50 12.07
N GLN A 419 -1.72 1.62 13.27
CA GLN A 419 -0.96 1.59 14.53
C GLN A 419 -0.47 0.17 14.83
N LEU A 420 0.53 0.08 15.71
CA LEU A 420 1.04 -1.21 16.17
C LEU A 420 -0.02 -1.94 17.00
N VAL A 421 -0.41 -3.13 16.56
CA VAL A 421 -1.35 -4.00 17.26
C VAL A 421 -0.62 -5.25 17.71
N HIS A 422 -0.62 -5.49 19.01
CA HIS A 422 -0.01 -6.69 19.58
C HIS A 422 -0.72 -7.97 19.15
N GLN A 423 0.05 -9.02 18.87
CA GLN A 423 -0.47 -10.38 18.71
C GLN A 423 0.43 -11.40 19.40
N LYS A 424 -0.10 -12.59 19.67
CA LYS A 424 0.65 -13.63 20.41
C LYS A 424 1.75 -14.27 19.59
N VAL A 425 1.56 -14.40 18.31
CA VAL A 425 2.46 -15.11 17.38
C VAL A 425 2.44 -14.39 16.04
N LEU A 426 3.61 -14.09 15.51
CA LEU A 426 3.77 -13.64 14.13
C LEU A 426 4.20 -14.84 13.28
N SER A 427 3.36 -15.24 12.35
CA SER A 427 3.46 -16.49 11.61
C SER A 427 4.07 -16.32 10.22
N GLU A 428 4.51 -17.43 9.64
CA GLU A 428 5.00 -17.50 8.26
C GLU A 428 4.00 -16.87 7.29
N GLY A 429 4.51 -16.01 6.41
CA GLY A 429 3.70 -15.27 5.46
C GLY A 429 3.24 -13.90 5.92
N GLU A 430 3.23 -13.61 7.22
CA GLU A 430 2.75 -12.34 7.74
C GLU A 430 3.79 -11.23 7.62
N ILE A 431 3.30 -10.00 7.41
CA ILE A 431 4.03 -8.76 7.57
C ILE A 431 3.66 -8.18 8.93
N GLY A 432 4.66 -7.88 9.75
CA GLY A 432 4.44 -7.37 11.08
C GLY A 432 5.68 -6.74 11.68
N TYR A 433 5.71 -6.63 13.00
CA TYR A 433 6.84 -6.08 13.73
C TYR A 433 7.34 -6.98 14.85
N ILE A 434 8.62 -6.83 15.17
CA ILE A 434 9.30 -7.42 16.31
C ILE A 434 9.93 -6.29 17.13
N ALA A 435 9.45 -6.09 18.37
CA ALA A 435 10.07 -5.18 19.31
C ALA A 435 11.22 -5.89 20.01
N THR A 436 12.43 -5.34 19.92
CA THR A 436 13.67 -6.02 20.31
C THR A 436 14.21 -5.59 21.67
N GLY A 437 13.69 -4.51 22.24
CA GLY A 437 14.26 -3.91 23.47
C GLY A 437 15.66 -3.30 23.30
N LEU A 438 16.27 -3.42 22.13
CA LEU A 438 17.59 -2.83 21.86
C LEU A 438 17.50 -1.31 21.86
N LYS A 439 18.44 -0.66 22.52
CA LYS A 439 18.50 0.81 22.61
C LYS A 439 19.29 1.45 21.47
N ASP A 440 20.14 0.67 20.83
CA ASP A 440 20.98 1.13 19.72
C ASP A 440 20.40 0.66 18.38
N PRO A 441 19.84 1.57 17.58
CA PRO A 441 19.24 1.22 16.29
C PRO A 441 20.24 0.74 15.24
N SER A 442 21.52 1.05 15.38
CA SER A 442 22.55 0.56 14.48
C SER A 442 22.69 -0.98 14.50
N LEU A 443 22.12 -1.62 15.53
CA LEU A 443 22.11 -3.07 15.71
C LEU A 443 20.98 -3.78 14.95
N VAL A 444 20.02 -3.03 14.39
CA VAL A 444 18.92 -3.56 13.57
C VAL A 444 18.97 -2.90 12.21
N ARG A 445 19.58 -3.55 11.26
CA ARG A 445 19.73 -3.01 9.90
C ARG A 445 18.66 -3.54 8.97
N THR A 446 18.17 -2.68 8.13
CA THR A 446 17.30 -3.04 7.01
C THR A 446 18.04 -4.00 6.05
N GLY A 447 17.38 -5.05 5.61
CA GLY A 447 17.98 -6.11 4.80
C GLY A 447 18.63 -7.24 5.61
N ASP A 448 18.71 -7.10 6.95
CA ASP A 448 19.19 -8.19 7.80
C ASP A 448 18.14 -9.30 7.94
N THR A 449 18.61 -10.49 8.25
CA THR A 449 17.76 -11.65 8.53
C THR A 449 17.74 -11.91 10.03
N ILE A 450 16.54 -12.00 10.58
CA ILE A 450 16.32 -12.43 11.97
C ILE A 450 16.09 -13.94 11.99
N LEU A 451 16.80 -14.63 12.85
CA LEU A 451 16.61 -16.06 13.15
C LEU A 451 16.03 -16.26 14.55
N SER A 452 15.16 -17.27 14.68
CA SER A 452 14.70 -17.80 15.97
C SER A 452 14.76 -19.34 15.94
N ASN A 453 14.60 -19.97 17.10
CA ASN A 453 14.65 -21.44 17.26
C ASN A 453 15.97 -22.12 16.83
N PHE A 454 17.10 -21.41 16.97
CA PHE A 454 18.41 -21.98 16.72
C PHE A 454 18.98 -22.65 17.99
N GLN A 455 18.71 -23.93 18.18
CA GLN A 455 19.21 -24.69 19.34
C GLN A 455 20.53 -25.43 19.08
N PHE A 456 21.10 -25.32 17.89
CA PHE A 456 22.30 -26.06 17.48
C PHE A 456 23.46 -25.12 17.12
N PRO A 457 24.73 -25.57 17.29
CA PRO A 457 25.87 -24.84 16.77
C PRO A 457 25.81 -24.84 15.24
N ILE A 458 25.22 -23.80 14.65
CA ILE A 458 25.24 -23.61 13.20
C ILE A 458 26.64 -23.11 12.83
N SER A 459 27.39 -23.90 12.10
CA SER A 459 28.76 -23.55 11.69
C SER A 459 28.81 -22.36 10.73
N ASN A 460 27.73 -22.09 9.99
CA ASN A 460 27.65 -20.96 9.06
C ASN A 460 26.25 -20.32 9.05
N PHE A 461 26.02 -19.31 9.89
CA PHE A 461 24.78 -18.53 9.87
C PHE A 461 24.54 -17.76 8.58
N GLN A 462 25.62 -17.42 7.85
CA GLN A 462 25.52 -16.65 6.62
C GLN A 462 24.74 -17.38 5.52
N SER A 463 24.78 -18.70 5.48
CA SER A 463 24.00 -19.50 4.52
C SER A 463 22.49 -19.45 4.74
N LEU A 464 22.03 -18.97 5.90
CA LEU A 464 20.62 -18.80 6.23
C LEU A 464 20.09 -17.40 5.93
N SER A 465 20.95 -16.46 5.48
CA SER A 465 20.56 -15.12 5.12
C SER A 465 19.56 -15.15 3.96
N LEU A 466 18.47 -14.43 4.13
CA LEU A 466 17.54 -14.15 3.03
C LEU A 466 18.20 -13.14 2.08
N PRO A 467 17.85 -13.15 0.78
CA PRO A 467 18.30 -12.14 -0.14
C PRO A 467 17.85 -10.76 0.37
N GLY A 468 18.83 -9.96 0.78
CA GLY A 468 18.63 -8.63 1.32
C GLY A 468 18.83 -7.56 0.26
N TYR A 469 18.64 -6.31 0.67
CA TYR A 469 18.93 -5.15 -0.17
C TYR A 469 20.37 -4.70 0.03
N SER A 470 20.90 -4.01 -0.97
CA SER A 470 22.12 -3.24 -0.77
C SER A 470 21.82 -1.98 0.06
N GLU A 471 22.71 -1.61 0.97
CA GLU A 471 22.60 -0.34 1.69
C GLU A 471 22.52 0.83 0.69
N PRO A 472 21.64 1.82 0.96
CA PRO A 472 21.56 2.99 0.09
C PRO A 472 22.89 3.74 0.12
N ARG A 473 23.38 4.11 -1.05
CA ARG A 473 24.61 4.90 -1.16
C ARG A 473 24.22 6.35 -1.41
N PRO A 474 24.66 7.27 -0.56
CA PRO A 474 24.43 8.69 -0.80
C PRO A 474 25.13 9.13 -2.09
N VAL A 475 24.45 9.97 -2.85
CA VAL A 475 24.94 10.52 -4.13
C VAL A 475 25.12 12.05 -4.09
N VAL A 476 24.49 12.70 -3.10
CA VAL A 476 24.59 14.15 -2.86
C VAL A 476 25.15 14.36 -1.47
N PHE A 477 26.10 15.25 -1.33
CA PHE A 477 26.73 15.59 -0.06
C PHE A 477 26.61 17.10 0.20
N ALA A 478 26.27 17.47 1.43
CA ALA A 478 26.29 18.85 1.90
C ALA A 478 26.72 18.89 3.36
N SER A 479 27.47 19.90 3.73
CA SER A 479 27.84 20.12 5.13
C SER A 479 26.81 21.03 5.78
N ILE A 480 26.41 20.67 6.99
CA ILE A 480 25.40 21.35 7.80
C ILE A 480 26.07 21.89 9.05
N PHE A 481 25.91 23.19 9.27
CA PHE A 481 26.45 23.89 10.43
C PHE A 481 25.34 24.56 11.20
N PRO A 482 25.35 24.55 12.54
CA PRO A 482 24.40 25.35 13.32
C PRO A 482 24.76 26.84 13.19
N LYS A 483 23.77 27.73 13.12
CA LYS A 483 24.04 29.19 13.10
C LYS A 483 24.67 29.67 14.40
N ASP A 484 24.27 29.06 15.54
CA ASP A 484 24.89 29.26 16.84
C ASP A 484 25.78 28.05 17.15
N GLY A 485 27.06 28.29 17.43
CA GLY A 485 28.01 27.22 17.77
C GLY A 485 27.64 26.45 19.05
N ALA A 486 26.81 27.03 19.93
CA ALA A 486 26.29 26.35 21.11
C ALA A 486 25.35 25.18 20.76
N ASP A 487 24.67 25.23 19.59
CA ASP A 487 23.74 24.21 19.12
C ASP A 487 24.44 22.98 18.49
N PHE A 488 25.77 22.93 18.46
CA PHE A 488 26.51 21.82 17.85
C PHE A 488 26.16 20.45 18.50
N ALA A 489 26.06 20.41 19.82
CA ALA A 489 25.68 19.18 20.54
C ALA A 489 24.24 18.77 20.20
N LEU A 490 23.32 19.73 20.15
CA LEU A 490 21.93 19.49 19.77
C LEU A 490 21.83 18.99 18.32
N LEU A 491 22.58 19.58 17.37
CA LEU A 491 22.64 19.12 15.99
C LEU A 491 23.12 17.67 15.89
N LYS A 492 24.17 17.30 16.63
CA LYS A 492 24.67 15.93 16.67
C LYS A 492 23.59 14.95 17.15
N ASP A 493 22.94 15.25 18.25
CA ASP A 493 21.90 14.39 18.83
C ASP A 493 20.68 14.29 17.91
N SER A 494 20.31 15.38 17.25
CA SER A 494 19.22 15.43 16.27
C SER A 494 19.52 14.57 15.04
N LEU A 495 20.74 14.67 14.49
CA LEU A 495 21.16 13.81 13.36
C LEU A 495 21.21 12.33 13.76
N LEU A 496 21.65 12.00 14.96
CA LEU A 496 21.58 10.63 15.48
C LEU A 496 20.13 10.14 15.54
N LYS A 497 19.21 10.93 16.08
CA LYS A 497 17.79 10.59 16.14
C LYS A 497 17.16 10.43 14.76
N LEU A 498 17.47 11.36 13.82
CA LEU A 498 16.97 11.24 12.43
C LEU A 498 17.46 9.98 11.76
N LYS A 499 18.73 9.62 11.94
CA LYS A 499 19.32 8.39 11.37
C LYS A 499 18.59 7.13 11.84
N LEU A 500 17.93 7.15 13.02
CA LEU A 500 17.13 6.03 13.52
C LEU A 500 15.88 5.77 12.66
N SER A 501 15.29 6.84 12.13
CA SER A 501 14.09 6.77 11.29
C SER A 501 14.39 6.85 9.79
N ASP A 502 15.63 7.16 9.43
CA ASP A 502 16.11 7.34 8.06
C ASP A 502 17.46 6.65 7.87
N ALA A 503 17.41 5.38 7.48
CA ALA A 503 18.59 4.55 7.29
C ALA A 503 19.51 5.04 6.15
N ALA A 504 18.99 5.89 5.25
CA ALA A 504 19.73 6.44 4.13
C ALA A 504 20.62 7.64 4.51
N LEU A 505 20.29 8.31 5.62
CA LEU A 505 21.07 9.45 6.11
C LEU A 505 22.42 8.97 6.64
N THR A 506 23.49 9.48 6.06
CA THR A 506 24.86 9.31 6.57
C THR A 506 25.42 10.65 6.98
N PHE A 507 26.21 10.70 8.04
CA PHE A 507 26.89 11.93 8.44
C PHE A 507 28.21 11.61 9.15
N GLU A 508 29.14 12.53 8.97
CA GLU A 508 30.46 12.52 9.58
C GLU A 508 30.82 13.93 10.05
N PHE A 509 31.74 14.03 11.02
CA PHE A 509 32.19 15.32 11.52
C PHE A 509 32.83 16.15 10.39
N ASP A 510 32.47 17.44 10.33
CA ASP A 510 33.07 18.43 9.46
C ASP A 510 33.39 19.72 10.23
N SER A 511 34.41 20.43 9.82
CA SER A 511 34.80 21.69 10.42
C SER A 511 35.38 22.63 9.37
N GLN A 512 34.88 23.85 9.33
CA GLN A 512 35.35 24.89 8.45
C GLN A 512 35.77 26.13 9.25
N GLU A 513 36.81 26.81 8.83
CA GLU A 513 37.36 27.98 9.55
C GLU A 513 36.31 29.08 9.76
N VAL A 514 35.44 29.32 8.77
CA VAL A 514 34.43 30.39 8.81
C VAL A 514 33.14 29.94 9.49
N LEU A 515 32.71 28.69 9.27
CA LEU A 515 31.42 28.19 9.73
C LEU A 515 31.50 27.40 11.04
N GLY A 516 32.69 27.11 11.53
CA GLY A 516 32.94 26.37 12.76
C GLY A 516 32.71 24.86 12.62
N ARG A 517 32.17 24.23 13.66
CA ARG A 517 31.95 22.79 13.72
C ARG A 517 30.58 22.43 13.16
N GLY A 518 30.53 21.39 12.33
CA GLY A 518 29.28 20.87 11.73
C GLY A 518 29.42 19.41 11.35
N PHE A 519 28.55 18.98 10.44
CA PHE A 519 28.53 17.62 9.93
C PHE A 519 28.38 17.62 8.41
N ARG A 520 29.21 16.84 7.74
CA ARG A 520 29.02 16.48 6.34
C ARG A 520 27.99 15.36 6.27
N CYS A 521 26.87 15.63 5.63
CA CYS A 521 25.78 14.71 5.46
C CYS A 521 25.71 14.19 4.03
N GLY A 522 25.40 12.91 3.87
CA GLY A 522 25.14 12.27 2.59
C GLY A 522 23.66 11.97 2.42
N PHE A 523 23.11 12.26 1.23
CA PHE A 523 21.71 12.19 0.89
C PHE A 523 21.50 11.40 -0.41
N LEU A 524 20.31 10.83 -0.58
CA LEU A 524 19.92 10.10 -1.81
C LEU A 524 19.64 11.05 -3.00
N GLY A 525 19.31 12.30 -2.71
CA GLY A 525 19.00 13.31 -3.70
C GLY A 525 18.70 14.66 -3.06
N SER A 526 18.32 15.64 -3.87
CA SER A 526 18.03 17.01 -3.41
C SER A 526 16.77 17.09 -2.55
N LEU A 527 15.73 16.35 -2.91
CA LEU A 527 14.48 16.31 -2.12
C LEU A 527 14.73 15.67 -0.76
N HIS A 528 15.51 14.58 -0.70
CA HIS A 528 15.88 13.94 0.56
C HIS A 528 16.63 14.93 1.47
N MET A 529 17.58 15.70 0.91
CA MET A 529 18.30 16.75 1.65
C MET A 529 17.34 17.81 2.21
N GLU A 530 16.43 18.34 1.39
CA GLU A 530 15.43 19.32 1.83
C GLU A 530 14.56 18.80 2.97
N ILE A 531 14.12 17.55 2.89
CA ILE A 531 13.29 16.91 3.93
C ILE A 531 14.06 16.81 5.24
N VAL A 532 15.31 16.34 5.20
CA VAL A 532 16.15 16.23 6.41
C VAL A 532 16.38 17.61 7.04
N LEU A 533 16.67 18.64 6.23
CA LEU A 533 16.84 20.01 6.73
C LEU A 533 15.57 20.58 7.35
N GLU A 534 14.42 20.34 6.71
CA GLU A 534 13.13 20.81 7.23
C GLU A 534 12.75 20.09 8.52
N ARG A 535 13.04 18.79 8.64
CA ARG A 535 12.85 18.02 9.87
C ARG A 535 13.75 18.53 11.00
N LEU A 536 15.05 18.79 10.73
CA LEU A 536 15.95 19.37 11.72
C LEU A 536 15.44 20.71 12.24
N LYS A 537 14.89 21.54 11.34
CA LYS A 537 14.33 22.83 11.69
C LYS A 537 13.03 22.70 12.51
N ARG A 538 12.07 21.85 12.09
CA ARG A 538 10.74 21.77 12.72
C ARG A 538 10.74 20.90 13.97
N GLU A 539 11.34 19.73 13.93
CA GLU A 539 11.30 18.76 15.02
C GLU A 539 12.27 19.11 16.16
N TYR A 540 13.40 19.77 15.81
CA TYR A 540 14.48 20.08 16.78
C TYR A 540 14.75 21.57 16.96
N ASN A 541 13.98 22.43 16.29
CA ASN A 541 14.08 23.90 16.37
C ASN A 541 15.52 24.42 16.07
N LEU A 542 16.22 23.78 15.13
CA LEU A 542 17.57 24.14 14.75
C LEU A 542 17.61 25.19 13.63
N SER A 543 18.40 26.23 13.81
CA SER A 543 18.74 27.17 12.74
C SER A 543 20.05 26.76 12.08
N LEU A 544 20.00 26.42 10.80
CA LEU A 544 21.11 25.78 10.09
C LEU A 544 21.66 26.63 8.93
N ILE A 545 22.94 26.47 8.67
CA ILE A 545 23.62 26.93 7.45
C ILE A 545 24.04 25.65 6.71
N THR A 546 23.76 25.60 5.41
CA THR A 546 24.14 24.46 4.56
C THR A 546 25.08 24.93 3.44
N THR A 547 26.07 24.10 3.14
CA THR A 547 26.85 24.30 1.93
C THR A 547 26.07 23.94 0.68
N MET A 548 26.52 24.36 -0.49
CA MET A 548 25.97 23.89 -1.75
C MET A 548 26.17 22.37 -1.88
N PRO A 549 25.17 21.65 -2.42
CA PRO A 549 25.31 20.21 -2.66
C PRO A 549 26.50 19.90 -3.57
N SER A 550 27.27 18.88 -3.22
CA SER A 550 28.42 18.38 -3.97
C SER A 550 28.33 16.87 -4.19
N VAL A 551 29.25 16.35 -5.00
CA VAL A 551 29.44 14.92 -5.22
C VAL A 551 30.79 14.49 -4.65
N SER A 552 30.98 13.21 -4.35
CA SER A 552 32.27 12.68 -3.95
C SER A 552 33.16 12.39 -5.16
N TYR A 553 34.42 12.79 -5.10
CA TYR A 553 35.46 12.38 -6.03
C TYR A 553 36.36 11.35 -5.35
N GLU A 554 36.97 10.46 -6.13
CA GLU A 554 37.95 9.50 -5.64
C GLU A 554 39.34 9.90 -6.15
N LEU A 555 40.30 10.00 -5.22
CA LEU A 555 41.70 10.21 -5.53
C LEU A 555 42.45 8.90 -5.42
N VAL A 556 43.15 8.50 -6.46
CA VAL A 556 44.11 7.41 -6.41
C VAL A 556 45.46 8.00 -5.99
N LEU A 557 45.90 7.71 -4.77
CA LEU A 557 47.15 8.19 -4.23
C LEU A 557 48.35 7.41 -4.82
N LYS A 558 49.56 7.99 -4.82
CA LYS A 558 50.76 7.33 -5.34
C LYS A 558 51.10 5.99 -4.68
N ASN A 559 50.67 5.79 -3.46
CA ASN A 559 50.81 4.51 -2.74
C ASN A 559 49.77 3.45 -3.14
N GLY A 560 48.88 3.72 -4.13
CA GLY A 560 47.81 2.84 -4.59
C GLY A 560 46.55 2.86 -3.75
N SER A 561 46.50 3.62 -2.64
CA SER A 561 45.27 3.75 -1.85
C SER A 561 44.30 4.74 -2.50
N VAL A 562 43.01 4.53 -2.29
CA VAL A 562 41.93 5.40 -2.77
C VAL A 562 41.39 6.23 -1.61
N SER A 563 41.36 7.56 -1.77
CA SER A 563 40.77 8.50 -0.81
C SER A 563 39.59 9.23 -1.43
N LYS A 564 38.52 9.49 -0.68
CA LYS A 564 37.39 10.32 -1.14
C LYS A 564 37.61 11.77 -0.75
N ILE A 565 37.28 12.68 -1.67
CA ILE A 565 37.21 14.11 -1.43
C ILE A 565 35.83 14.65 -1.81
N PHE A 566 35.39 15.70 -1.15
CA PHE A 566 34.03 16.26 -1.29
C PHE A 566 34.07 17.76 -1.65
N SER A 567 35.22 18.40 -1.51
CA SER A 567 35.43 19.81 -1.86
C SER A 567 36.79 20.03 -2.52
N ALA A 568 36.91 21.13 -3.24
CA ALA A 568 38.19 21.53 -3.81
C ALA A 568 39.26 21.82 -2.73
N GLY A 569 38.83 22.23 -1.52
CA GLY A 569 39.72 22.44 -0.38
C GLY A 569 40.36 21.17 0.16
N ASP A 570 39.74 20.02 -0.08
CA ASP A 570 40.25 18.71 0.34
C ASP A 570 41.29 18.13 -0.63
N LEU A 571 41.52 18.80 -1.79
CA LEU A 571 42.46 18.35 -2.81
C LEU A 571 43.90 18.53 -2.34
N PRO A 572 44.69 17.47 -2.16
CA PRO A 572 46.08 17.56 -1.81
C PRO A 572 46.90 18.11 -3.00
N THR A 573 48.16 18.48 -2.74
CA THR A 573 49.09 18.88 -3.79
C THR A 573 49.23 17.79 -4.87
N SER A 574 49.40 18.20 -6.12
CA SER A 574 49.41 17.33 -7.31
C SER A 574 50.46 16.21 -7.29
N ASP A 575 51.47 16.35 -6.42
CA ASP A 575 52.53 15.35 -6.22
C ASP A 575 52.08 14.13 -5.38
N ARG A 576 50.91 14.15 -4.74
CA ARG A 576 50.44 13.09 -3.84
C ARG A 576 49.47 12.10 -4.48
N TYR A 577 48.87 12.42 -5.61
CA TYR A 577 47.93 11.55 -6.31
C TYR A 577 48.32 11.32 -7.77
N THR A 578 47.81 10.25 -8.37
CA THR A 578 48.02 9.87 -9.75
C THR A 578 46.79 10.06 -10.63
N GLU A 579 45.60 9.99 -10.04
CA GLU A 579 44.34 10.00 -10.78
C GLU A 579 43.23 10.61 -9.91
N ILE A 580 42.33 11.37 -10.55
CA ILE A 580 41.06 11.84 -9.95
C ILE A 580 39.93 11.17 -10.71
N ARG A 581 39.05 10.48 -9.98
CA ARG A 581 37.87 9.83 -10.52
C ARG A 581 36.62 10.60 -10.13
N GLU A 582 35.78 10.92 -11.11
CA GLU A 582 34.48 11.53 -10.90
C GLU A 582 33.38 10.47 -10.92
N PRO A 583 32.28 10.63 -10.15
CA PRO A 583 31.14 9.71 -10.20
C PRO A 583 30.39 9.89 -11.52
N TRP A 584 30.06 8.76 -12.16
CA TRP A 584 29.18 8.71 -13.32
C TRP A 584 27.88 8.00 -12.96
N VAL A 585 26.79 8.46 -13.54
CA VAL A 585 25.46 7.88 -13.33
C VAL A 585 24.91 7.34 -14.64
N ALA A 586 24.15 6.24 -14.55
CA ALA A 586 23.31 5.79 -15.65
C ALA A 586 21.98 6.54 -15.58
N LEU A 587 21.69 7.34 -16.62
CA LEU A 587 20.49 8.16 -16.69
C LEU A 587 19.56 7.59 -17.76
N THR A 588 18.29 7.36 -17.39
CA THR A 588 17.21 7.02 -18.32
C THR A 588 16.30 8.22 -18.47
N ILE A 589 16.08 8.67 -19.70
CA ILE A 589 15.24 9.83 -20.02
C ILE A 589 14.07 9.34 -20.84
N LEU A 590 12.86 9.48 -20.31
CA LEU A 590 11.63 9.25 -21.05
C LEU A 590 11.12 10.57 -21.63
N THR A 591 10.97 10.62 -22.95
CA THR A 591 10.60 11.86 -23.64
C THR A 591 9.73 11.61 -24.87
N PRO A 592 8.89 12.58 -25.27
CA PRO A 592 8.30 12.56 -26.60
C PRO A 592 9.38 12.53 -27.70
N SER A 593 9.19 11.71 -28.74
CA SER A 593 10.18 11.48 -29.81
C SER A 593 10.69 12.77 -30.46
N LYS A 594 9.86 13.80 -30.52
CA LYS A 594 10.21 15.12 -31.09
C LYS A 594 11.34 15.85 -30.35
N TYR A 595 11.62 15.51 -29.09
CA TYR A 595 12.68 16.14 -28.29
C TYR A 595 13.97 15.35 -28.26
N LEU A 596 14.01 14.15 -28.85
CA LEU A 596 15.17 13.25 -28.82
C LEU A 596 16.47 13.94 -29.26
N GLY A 597 16.42 14.65 -30.40
CA GLY A 597 17.61 15.35 -30.93
C GLY A 597 18.18 16.39 -29.97
N GLY A 598 17.32 17.22 -29.39
CA GLY A 598 17.75 18.24 -28.41
C GLY A 598 18.32 17.64 -27.12
N ILE A 599 17.78 16.50 -26.69
CA ILE A 599 18.30 15.78 -25.51
C ILE A 599 19.68 15.18 -25.80
N LEU A 600 19.87 14.54 -26.95
CA LEU A 600 21.17 13.98 -27.35
C LEU A 600 22.24 15.06 -27.43
N GLU A 601 21.91 16.22 -28.00
CA GLU A 601 22.81 17.39 -28.03
C GLU A 601 23.16 17.88 -26.62
N MET A 602 22.17 17.96 -25.73
CA MET A 602 22.37 18.37 -24.34
C MET A 602 23.26 17.38 -23.57
N VAL A 603 23.04 16.07 -23.75
CA VAL A 603 23.85 15.00 -23.16
C VAL A 603 25.31 15.14 -23.61
N SER A 604 25.54 15.32 -24.92
CA SER A 604 26.87 15.49 -25.48
C SER A 604 27.58 16.75 -24.93
N LYS A 605 26.88 17.90 -24.88
CA LYS A 605 27.42 19.13 -24.30
C LYS A 605 27.83 19.00 -22.83
N ARG A 606 27.22 18.08 -22.08
CA ARG A 606 27.52 17.80 -20.67
C ARG A 606 28.45 16.60 -20.46
N ARG A 607 29.22 16.23 -21.48
CA ARG A 607 30.14 15.08 -21.44
C ARG A 607 29.47 13.73 -21.19
N GLY A 608 28.15 13.64 -21.42
CA GLY A 608 27.41 12.37 -21.32
C GLY A 608 27.69 11.46 -22.52
N ALA A 609 27.64 10.16 -22.31
CA ALA A 609 27.75 9.15 -23.36
C ALA A 609 26.36 8.51 -23.59
N HIS A 610 25.83 8.64 -24.80
CA HIS A 610 24.61 7.93 -25.20
C HIS A 610 24.88 6.42 -25.27
N LYS A 611 24.02 5.61 -24.63
CA LYS A 611 24.14 4.16 -24.59
C LYS A 611 23.17 3.47 -25.54
N ASP A 612 21.88 3.78 -25.40
CA ASP A 612 20.81 3.10 -26.13
C ASP A 612 19.58 3.99 -26.26
N THR A 613 18.77 3.75 -27.29
CA THR A 613 17.46 4.41 -27.51
C THR A 613 16.40 3.33 -27.72
N LYS A 614 15.36 3.33 -26.89
CA LYS A 614 14.23 2.40 -26.99
C LYS A 614 12.94 3.17 -27.21
N TYR A 615 12.20 2.79 -28.25
CA TYR A 615 10.86 3.33 -28.50
C TYR A 615 9.84 2.53 -27.70
N ILE A 616 9.06 3.21 -26.86
CA ILE A 616 7.98 2.63 -26.08
C ILE A 616 6.68 2.67 -26.91
N SER A 617 6.49 3.76 -27.68
CA SER A 617 5.41 3.93 -28.66
C SER A 617 5.90 4.82 -29.81
N GLU A 618 5.08 5.04 -30.83
CA GLU A 618 5.40 5.95 -31.95
C GLU A 618 5.70 7.38 -31.46
N SER A 619 5.08 7.80 -30.35
CA SER A 619 5.20 9.15 -29.80
C SER A 619 6.22 9.28 -28.68
N ARG A 620 6.76 8.17 -28.11
CA ARG A 620 7.62 8.15 -26.92
C ARG A 620 8.85 7.27 -27.08
N VAL A 621 9.96 7.80 -26.61
CA VAL A 621 11.28 7.17 -26.60
C VAL A 621 11.92 7.30 -25.22
#